data_d52f728df66defcfd917a59f5094eceb
#
_entry.id   d52f728df66defcfd917a59f5094eceb
#
_cell.length_a   1.000
_cell.length_b   1.000
_cell.length_c   1.000
_cell.angle_alpha   90.00
_cell.angle_beta   90.00
_cell.angle_gamma   90.00
#
_symmetry.space_group_name_H-M   'P 1'
#
loop_
_entity.id
_entity.type
_entity.pdbx_description
1 polymer ?
#
loop_
_entity_poly.entity_id
_entity_poly.type
_entity_poly.pdbx_seq_one_letter_code
_entity_poly.pdbx_strand_id
1 'polypeptide(L)'
;NIMANFYTDNEDIKFHLGHPLMEKIVALKERNYTEAQQYDNAPRDFEDAFDNYDKVLEIVGEICGDVVAVNAESVDAEGPQVVDGHVKYAAGTQQNIDVINQAGLNGISLPRKYNGLNFPITPFIMAAEIVARADAGLQNIWGLQDCAETINEFASDEQKAKYLPRVCAGETCAMDLTEPDAGSDLQAVQL
;
A
#
# COMPACT_ATOMS: atom_id res chain seq x y z
N ASN A 1 -17.65 4.76 23.18
CA ASN A 1 -17.40 5.04 21.77
C ASN A 1 -16.94 3.74 21.15
N ILE A 2 -17.71 3.22 20.20
CA ILE A 2 -17.24 2.16 19.33
C ILE A 2 -16.22 2.85 18.42
N MET A 3 -14.94 2.45 18.51
CA MET A 3 -13.91 2.93 17.60
C MET A 3 -14.28 2.47 16.20
N ALA A 4 -14.23 3.38 15.22
CA ALA A 4 -14.60 3.07 13.85
C ALA A 4 -13.47 2.23 13.21
N ASN A 5 -13.80 1.09 12.66
CA ASN A 5 -12.85 0.30 11.90
C ASN A 5 -13.38 0.14 10.47
N PHE A 6 -12.71 0.78 9.52
CA PHE A 6 -13.18 0.88 8.13
C PHE A 6 -13.06 -0.42 7.33
N TYR A 7 -12.48 -1.45 7.91
CA TYR A 7 -12.51 -2.82 7.38
C TYR A 7 -13.64 -3.63 8.00
N THR A 8 -13.74 -3.64 9.34
CA THR A 8 -14.72 -4.51 10.01
C THR A 8 -16.16 -4.09 9.78
N ASP A 9 -16.40 -2.83 9.41
CA ASP A 9 -17.71 -2.30 9.01
C ASP A 9 -18.03 -2.44 7.51
N ASN A 10 -17.09 -3.02 6.71
CA ASN A 10 -17.21 -3.13 5.25
C ASN A 10 -17.41 -4.59 4.82
N GLU A 11 -18.66 -5.01 4.72
CA GLU A 11 -19.02 -6.37 4.31
C GLU A 11 -18.66 -6.67 2.84
N ASP A 12 -18.59 -5.65 1.97
CA ASP A 12 -18.23 -5.84 0.56
C ASP A 12 -16.77 -6.25 0.41
N ILE A 13 -15.84 -5.60 1.13
CA ILE A 13 -14.43 -5.99 1.12
C ILE A 13 -14.26 -7.43 1.64
N LYS A 14 -14.93 -7.79 2.74
CA LYS A 14 -14.88 -9.15 3.29
C LYS A 14 -15.44 -10.18 2.31
N PHE A 15 -16.54 -9.85 1.63
CA PHE A 15 -17.12 -10.70 0.60
C PHE A 15 -16.13 -10.95 -0.54
N HIS A 16 -15.44 -9.91 -1.02
CA HIS A 16 -14.44 -10.04 -2.08
C HIS A 16 -13.18 -10.76 -1.62
N LEU A 17 -12.72 -10.55 -0.39
CA LEU A 17 -11.58 -11.28 0.18
C LEU A 17 -11.88 -12.79 0.26
N GLY A 18 -13.12 -13.17 0.59
CA GLY A 18 -13.59 -14.57 0.62
C GLY A 18 -13.91 -15.18 -0.75
N HIS A 19 -13.58 -14.48 -1.87
CA HIS A 19 -13.90 -15.00 -3.20
C HIS A 19 -13.17 -16.32 -3.50
N PRO A 20 -13.83 -17.34 -4.10
CA PRO A 20 -13.22 -18.67 -4.34
C PRO A 20 -11.92 -18.66 -5.14
N LEU A 21 -11.67 -17.64 -5.97
CA LEU A 21 -10.41 -17.50 -6.71
C LEU A 21 -9.23 -17.04 -5.84
N MET A 22 -9.46 -16.58 -4.63
CA MET A 22 -8.37 -16.11 -3.74
C MET A 22 -7.39 -17.23 -3.42
N GLU A 23 -7.84 -18.45 -3.21
CA GLU A 23 -6.94 -19.59 -2.98
C GLU A 23 -5.94 -19.76 -4.13
N LYS A 24 -6.42 -19.67 -5.38
CA LYS A 24 -5.55 -19.77 -6.57
C LYS A 24 -4.61 -18.56 -6.70
N ILE A 25 -5.10 -17.35 -6.44
CA ILE A 25 -4.30 -16.11 -6.48
C ILE A 25 -3.16 -16.19 -5.47
N VAL A 26 -3.47 -16.62 -4.24
CA VAL A 26 -2.49 -16.74 -3.16
C VAL A 26 -1.47 -17.83 -3.47
N ALA A 27 -1.89 -18.99 -3.93
CA ALA A 27 -0.98 -20.08 -4.32
C ALA A 27 0.01 -19.65 -5.43
N LEU A 28 -0.44 -18.82 -6.38
CA LEU A 28 0.42 -18.27 -7.43
C LEU A 28 1.41 -17.24 -6.85
N LYS A 29 0.95 -16.30 -6.04
CA LYS A 29 1.81 -15.27 -5.43
C LYS A 29 2.84 -15.88 -4.49
N GLU A 30 2.43 -16.84 -3.66
CA GLU A 30 3.28 -17.55 -2.70
C GLU A 30 4.09 -18.71 -3.33
N ARG A 31 3.99 -18.90 -4.65
CA ARG A 31 4.68 -20.00 -5.37
C ARG A 31 4.47 -21.36 -4.70
N ASN A 32 3.22 -21.65 -4.36
CA ASN A 32 2.83 -22.82 -3.55
C ASN A 32 3.58 -22.87 -2.21
N TYR A 33 3.70 -21.73 -1.55
CA TYR A 33 4.24 -21.57 -0.17
C TYR A 33 5.70 -21.99 -0.02
N THR A 34 6.49 -21.83 -1.07
CA THR A 34 7.92 -22.23 -1.06
C THR A 34 8.80 -21.43 -0.10
N GLU A 35 8.34 -20.28 0.35
CA GLU A 35 9.06 -19.41 1.29
C GLU A 35 8.70 -19.66 2.78
N ALA A 36 7.76 -20.56 3.07
CA ALA A 36 7.19 -20.79 4.41
C ALA A 36 8.23 -21.13 5.50
N GLN A 37 9.41 -21.66 5.13
CA GLN A 37 10.49 -21.95 6.06
C GLN A 37 11.66 -20.95 5.99
N GLN A 38 11.56 -19.93 5.14
CA GLN A 38 12.61 -18.95 4.92
C GLN A 38 12.35 -17.64 5.65
N TYR A 39 11.08 -17.28 5.82
CA TYR A 39 10.66 -16.02 6.45
C TYR A 39 9.56 -16.29 7.47
N ASP A 40 9.68 -15.69 8.65
CA ASP A 40 8.72 -15.85 9.75
C ASP A 40 7.31 -15.35 9.39
N ASN A 41 7.21 -14.39 8.47
CA ASN A 41 5.94 -13.84 7.97
C ASN A 41 5.44 -14.50 6.68
N ALA A 42 6.07 -15.58 6.20
CA ALA A 42 5.59 -16.31 5.05
C ALA A 42 4.53 -17.34 5.46
N PRO A 43 3.35 -17.36 4.79
CA PRO A 43 2.30 -18.29 5.13
C PRO A 43 2.68 -19.73 4.73
N ARG A 44 2.16 -20.69 5.47
CA ARG A 44 2.37 -22.13 5.26
C ARG A 44 1.38 -22.72 4.27
N ASP A 45 0.19 -22.12 4.19
CA ASP A 45 -0.94 -22.53 3.38
C ASP A 45 -1.90 -21.36 3.14
N PHE A 46 -3.02 -21.63 2.48
CA PHE A 46 -4.02 -20.60 2.17
C PHE A 46 -4.69 -20.03 3.42
N GLU A 47 -5.01 -20.88 4.40
CA GLU A 47 -5.68 -20.45 5.63
C GLU A 47 -4.80 -19.48 6.41
N ASP A 48 -3.52 -19.80 6.55
CA ASP A 48 -2.52 -18.93 7.20
C ASP A 48 -2.32 -17.60 6.44
N ALA A 49 -2.32 -17.64 5.10
CA ALA A 49 -2.26 -16.44 4.28
C ALA A 49 -3.50 -15.56 4.44
N PHE A 50 -4.68 -16.18 4.41
CA PHE A 50 -5.96 -15.48 4.56
C PHE A 50 -6.06 -14.79 5.91
N ASP A 51 -5.69 -15.47 7.00
CA ASP A 51 -5.65 -14.91 8.34
C ASP A 51 -4.71 -13.69 8.42
N ASN A 52 -3.57 -13.74 7.72
CA ASN A 52 -2.64 -12.62 7.66
C ASN A 52 -3.25 -11.42 6.93
N TYR A 53 -3.95 -11.65 5.80
CA TYR A 53 -4.61 -10.56 5.06
C TYR A 53 -5.73 -9.93 5.88
N ASP A 54 -6.56 -10.74 6.52
CA ASP A 54 -7.65 -10.29 7.38
C ASP A 54 -7.13 -9.39 8.52
N LYS A 55 -6.08 -9.84 9.21
CA LYS A 55 -5.44 -9.06 10.28
C LYS A 55 -4.83 -7.75 9.81
N VAL A 56 -4.13 -7.76 8.66
CA VAL A 56 -3.52 -6.53 8.12
C VAL A 56 -4.60 -5.55 7.69
N LEU A 57 -5.68 -6.01 7.05
CA LEU A 57 -6.80 -5.15 6.68
C LEU A 57 -7.54 -4.60 7.92
N GLU A 58 -7.64 -5.39 9.00
CA GLU A 58 -8.19 -4.91 10.27
C GLU A 58 -7.35 -3.78 10.88
N ILE A 59 -6.00 -3.91 10.86
CA ILE A 59 -5.07 -2.86 11.32
C ILE A 59 -5.19 -1.61 10.44
N VAL A 60 -5.26 -1.76 9.11
CA VAL A 60 -5.49 -0.63 8.20
C VAL A 60 -6.82 0.05 8.51
N GLY A 61 -7.88 -0.74 8.72
CA GLY A 61 -9.21 -0.22 9.07
C GLY A 61 -9.24 0.56 10.37
N GLU A 62 -8.53 0.10 11.40
CA GLU A 62 -8.40 0.77 12.69
C GLU A 62 -7.65 2.10 12.55
N ILE A 63 -6.46 2.09 11.94
CA ILE A 63 -5.66 3.30 11.69
C ILE A 63 -6.47 4.33 10.88
N CYS A 64 -7.17 3.88 9.86
CA CYS A 64 -7.99 4.75 9.01
C CYS A 64 -9.17 5.37 9.76
N GLY A 65 -9.85 4.59 10.60
CA GLY A 65 -10.98 5.08 11.38
C GLY A 65 -10.58 6.01 12.53
N ASP A 66 -9.52 5.65 13.24
CA ASP A 66 -9.15 6.32 14.50
C ASP A 66 -8.17 7.49 14.31
N VAL A 67 -7.40 7.51 13.24
CA VAL A 67 -6.37 8.54 13.00
C VAL A 67 -6.60 9.27 11.70
N VAL A 68 -6.61 8.56 10.56
CA VAL A 68 -6.61 9.21 9.24
C VAL A 68 -7.88 10.00 8.99
N ALA A 69 -9.05 9.40 9.19
CA ALA A 69 -10.34 10.08 8.99
C ALA A 69 -10.55 11.25 9.96
N VAL A 70 -10.00 11.17 11.15
CA VAL A 70 -10.07 12.26 12.15
C VAL A 70 -9.29 13.49 11.67
N ASN A 71 -8.19 13.29 10.95
CA ASN A 71 -7.36 14.37 10.42
C ASN A 71 -7.87 14.93 9.07
N ALA A 72 -8.76 14.24 8.37
CA ALA A 72 -9.09 14.51 6.97
C ALA A 72 -9.58 15.96 6.72
N GLU A 73 -10.49 16.48 7.57
CA GLU A 73 -11.02 17.85 7.42
C GLU A 73 -9.92 18.91 7.58
N SER A 74 -9.05 18.77 8.57
CA SER A 74 -7.95 19.71 8.80
C SER A 74 -6.87 19.63 7.72
N VAL A 75 -6.61 18.43 7.21
CA VAL A 75 -5.67 18.19 6.10
C VAL A 75 -6.17 18.87 4.82
N ASP A 76 -7.47 18.71 4.50
CA ASP A 76 -8.07 19.36 3.33
C ASP A 76 -8.04 20.89 3.43
N ALA A 77 -8.34 21.43 4.60
CA ALA A 77 -8.34 22.88 4.85
C ALA A 77 -6.93 23.49 4.80
N GLU A 78 -5.91 22.81 5.35
CA GLU A 78 -4.53 23.28 5.36
C GLU A 78 -3.85 23.14 4.00
N GLY A 79 -3.98 21.95 3.39
CA GLY A 79 -3.36 21.58 2.12
C GLY A 79 -1.81 21.58 2.15
N PRO A 80 -1.18 21.10 1.07
CA PRO A 80 0.27 21.15 0.93
C PRO A 80 0.75 22.58 0.62
N GLN A 81 1.91 22.93 1.18
CA GLN A 81 2.54 24.25 0.98
C GLN A 81 3.92 24.09 0.32
N VAL A 82 4.34 25.09 -0.44
CA VAL A 82 5.73 25.17 -0.93
C VAL A 82 6.52 26.09 -0.02
N VAL A 83 7.53 25.53 0.65
CA VAL A 83 8.41 26.25 1.58
C VAL A 83 9.85 26.01 1.13
N ASP A 84 10.58 27.07 0.83
CA ASP A 84 11.99 27.03 0.39
C ASP A 84 12.24 26.05 -0.79
N GLY A 85 11.29 26.01 -1.74
CA GLY A 85 11.37 25.13 -2.92
C GLY A 85 11.02 23.67 -2.67
N HIS A 86 10.56 23.31 -1.47
CA HIS A 86 10.14 21.95 -1.10
C HIS A 86 8.65 21.92 -0.73
N VAL A 87 8.01 20.79 -1.02
CA VAL A 87 6.63 20.54 -0.58
C VAL A 87 6.64 20.19 0.90
N LYS A 88 5.85 20.93 1.68
CA LYS A 88 5.52 20.63 3.06
C LYS A 88 4.06 20.20 3.14
N TYR A 89 3.83 18.98 3.56
CA TYR A 89 2.48 18.47 3.80
C TYR A 89 1.84 19.12 5.04
N ALA A 90 0.51 19.09 5.09
CA ALA A 90 -0.24 19.39 6.30
C ALA A 90 0.23 18.53 7.48
N ALA A 91 0.15 19.08 8.70
CA ALA A 91 0.60 18.35 9.90
C ALA A 91 -0.12 17.01 10.08
N GLY A 92 -1.42 16.97 9.80
CA GLY A 92 -2.21 15.74 9.83
C GLY A 92 -1.76 14.70 8.79
N THR A 93 -1.37 15.11 7.58
CA THR A 93 -0.82 14.22 6.55
C THR A 93 0.47 13.56 7.04
N GLN A 94 1.39 14.35 7.63
CA GLN A 94 2.63 13.79 8.18
C GLN A 94 2.36 12.79 9.30
N GLN A 95 1.45 13.11 10.22
CA GLN A 95 1.03 12.18 11.28
C GLN A 95 0.47 10.87 10.72
N ASN A 96 -0.38 10.96 9.70
CA ASN A 96 -0.96 9.79 9.04
C ASN A 96 0.11 8.90 8.40
N ILE A 97 1.09 9.50 7.71
CA ILE A 97 2.24 8.79 7.12
C ILE A 97 3.05 8.10 8.22
N ASP A 98 3.35 8.80 9.31
CA ASP A 98 4.15 8.27 10.42
C ASP A 98 3.48 7.05 11.07
N VAL A 99 2.17 7.08 11.30
CA VAL A 99 1.42 5.95 11.87
C VAL A 99 1.41 4.74 10.92
N ILE A 100 1.19 4.96 9.62
CA ILE A 100 1.24 3.91 8.60
C ILE A 100 2.65 3.27 8.54
N ASN A 101 3.70 4.10 8.57
CA ASN A 101 5.08 3.62 8.56
C ASN A 101 5.41 2.80 9.83
N GLN A 102 4.97 3.26 11.00
CA GLN A 102 5.15 2.55 12.27
C GLN A 102 4.43 1.20 12.30
N ALA A 103 3.29 1.10 11.62
CA ALA A 103 2.54 -0.14 11.48
C ALA A 103 3.14 -1.11 10.44
N GLY A 104 4.19 -0.71 9.72
CA GLY A 104 4.83 -1.56 8.70
C GLY A 104 3.98 -1.79 7.46
N LEU A 105 3.10 -0.85 7.11
CA LEU A 105 2.15 -0.95 6.00
C LEU A 105 2.72 -0.40 4.68
N ASN A 106 4.01 -0.60 4.45
CA ASN A 106 4.67 -0.25 3.19
C ASN A 106 5.28 -1.48 2.53
N GLY A 107 5.34 -1.46 1.20
CA GLY A 107 5.81 -2.62 0.45
C GLY A 107 4.87 -3.84 0.58
N ILE A 108 3.58 -3.60 0.71
CA ILE A 108 2.58 -4.68 0.96
C ILE A 108 2.67 -5.75 -0.13
N SER A 109 2.80 -5.40 -1.39
CA SER A 109 2.89 -6.34 -2.51
C SER A 109 4.32 -6.79 -2.84
N LEU A 110 5.34 -6.08 -2.32
CA LEU A 110 6.74 -6.33 -2.64
C LEU A 110 7.29 -7.61 -2.02
N PRO A 111 8.30 -8.25 -2.64
CA PRO A 111 8.88 -9.49 -2.14
C PRO A 111 9.49 -9.38 -0.73
N ARG A 112 9.37 -10.44 0.06
CA ARG A 112 9.94 -10.55 1.42
C ARG A 112 11.44 -10.33 1.48
N LYS A 113 12.18 -10.74 0.45
CA LYS A 113 13.64 -10.50 0.36
C LYS A 113 14.04 -9.03 0.38
N TYR A 114 13.09 -8.12 0.14
CA TYR A 114 13.26 -6.67 0.24
C TYR A 114 12.50 -6.06 1.42
N ASN A 115 12.11 -6.89 2.39
CA ASN A 115 11.31 -6.55 3.57
C ASN A 115 9.84 -6.19 3.25
N GLY A 116 9.32 -6.60 2.10
CA GLY A 116 7.89 -6.50 1.77
C GLY A 116 7.06 -7.61 2.41
N LEU A 117 5.74 -7.48 2.34
CA LEU A 117 4.80 -8.48 2.86
C LEU A 117 4.46 -9.58 1.85
N ASN A 118 4.80 -9.38 0.58
CA ASN A 118 4.50 -10.29 -0.53
C ASN A 118 3.01 -10.59 -0.73
N PHE A 119 2.13 -9.67 -0.38
CA PHE A 119 0.69 -9.86 -0.58
C PHE A 119 0.34 -9.85 -2.08
N PRO A 120 -0.68 -10.59 -2.52
CA PRO A 120 -1.30 -10.37 -3.81
C PRO A 120 -1.79 -8.93 -3.96
N ILE A 121 -1.96 -8.47 -5.19
CA ILE A 121 -2.47 -7.12 -5.46
C ILE A 121 -3.90 -6.93 -4.92
N THR A 122 -4.70 -8.00 -4.83
CA THR A 122 -6.09 -7.92 -4.36
C THR A 122 -6.20 -7.37 -2.93
N PRO A 123 -5.59 -7.93 -1.88
CA PRO A 123 -5.63 -7.34 -0.54
C PRO A 123 -4.92 -5.98 -0.46
N PHE A 124 -3.93 -5.69 -1.31
CA PHE A 124 -3.35 -4.35 -1.40
C PHE A 124 -4.38 -3.31 -1.87
N ILE A 125 -5.15 -3.60 -2.92
CA ILE A 125 -6.20 -2.70 -3.42
C ILE A 125 -7.34 -2.55 -2.39
N MET A 126 -7.66 -3.60 -1.63
CA MET A 126 -8.60 -3.49 -0.52
C MET A 126 -8.11 -2.53 0.57
N ALA A 127 -6.83 -2.61 0.94
CA ALA A 127 -6.22 -1.65 1.84
C ALA A 127 -6.25 -0.22 1.27
N ALA A 128 -5.99 -0.07 -0.03
CA ALA A 128 -6.05 1.21 -0.73
C ALA A 128 -7.47 1.82 -0.71
N GLU A 129 -8.52 1.00 -0.86
CA GLU A 129 -9.91 1.44 -0.73
C GLU A 129 -10.21 1.96 0.68
N ILE A 130 -9.75 1.24 1.72
CA ILE A 130 -9.92 1.65 3.12
C ILE A 130 -9.24 3.00 3.38
N VAL A 131 -7.99 3.17 2.89
CA VAL A 131 -7.24 4.43 3.03
C VAL A 131 -7.93 5.56 2.26
N ALA A 132 -8.37 5.30 1.02
CA ALA A 132 -9.08 6.30 0.21
C ALA A 132 -10.42 6.75 0.83
N ARG A 133 -11.14 5.84 1.50
CA ARG A 133 -12.34 6.17 2.27
C ARG A 133 -12.05 7.14 3.41
N ALA A 134 -10.88 7.01 4.04
CA ALA A 134 -10.47 7.86 5.16
C ALA A 134 -9.92 9.21 4.67
N ASP A 135 -9.03 9.19 3.68
CA ASP A 135 -8.40 10.37 3.07
C ASP A 135 -7.88 10.00 1.67
N ALA A 136 -8.58 10.47 0.64
CA ALA A 136 -8.22 10.20 -0.75
C ALA A 136 -6.88 10.84 -1.16
N GLY A 137 -6.50 11.98 -0.55
CA GLY A 137 -5.20 12.62 -0.76
C GLY A 137 -4.05 11.79 -0.19
N LEU A 138 -4.22 11.25 1.01
CA LEU A 138 -3.26 10.31 1.61
C LEU A 138 -3.13 9.04 0.76
N GLN A 139 -4.24 8.51 0.24
CA GLN A 139 -4.20 7.35 -0.63
C GLN A 139 -3.33 7.60 -1.87
N ASN A 140 -3.37 8.78 -2.45
CA ASN A 140 -2.51 9.11 -3.58
C ASN A 140 -1.01 9.10 -3.20
N ILE A 141 -0.64 9.49 -1.99
CA ILE A 141 0.75 9.46 -1.52
C ILE A 141 1.18 8.02 -1.18
N TRP A 142 0.41 7.37 -0.31
CA TRP A 142 0.72 6.02 0.18
C TRP A 142 0.57 4.94 -0.91
N GLY A 143 -0.45 5.05 -1.76
CA GLY A 143 -0.71 4.09 -2.82
C GLY A 143 0.37 4.07 -3.90
N LEU A 144 1.13 5.16 -4.08
CA LEU A 144 2.26 5.20 -5.02
C LEU A 144 3.40 4.24 -4.66
N GLN A 145 3.38 3.57 -3.51
CA GLN A 145 4.27 2.44 -3.23
C GLN A 145 4.18 1.35 -4.30
N ASP A 146 3.06 1.26 -5.00
CA ASP A 146 2.84 0.33 -6.10
C ASP A 146 3.73 0.64 -7.34
N CYS A 147 4.22 1.86 -7.49
CA CYS A 147 5.25 2.17 -8.49
C CYS A 147 6.51 1.29 -8.33
N ALA A 148 6.78 0.82 -7.12
CA ALA A 148 7.88 -0.10 -6.85
C ALA A 148 7.67 -1.49 -7.45
N GLU A 149 6.44 -1.89 -7.81
CA GLU A 149 6.20 -3.11 -8.58
C GLU A 149 6.82 -3.00 -9.99
N THR A 150 6.81 -1.83 -10.59
CA THR A 150 7.52 -1.60 -11.86
C THR A 150 9.04 -1.80 -11.70
N ILE A 151 9.61 -1.33 -10.58
CA ILE A 151 11.02 -1.59 -10.26
C ILE A 151 11.23 -3.08 -10.03
N ASN A 152 10.34 -3.74 -9.28
CA ASN A 152 10.43 -5.18 -9.00
C ASN A 152 10.36 -6.02 -10.27
N GLU A 153 9.55 -5.65 -11.24
CA GLU A 153 9.37 -6.42 -12.47
C GLU A 153 10.48 -6.16 -13.49
N PHE A 154 10.85 -4.90 -13.73
CA PHE A 154 11.62 -4.50 -14.90
C PHE A 154 13.04 -3.98 -14.60
N ALA A 155 13.35 -3.60 -13.36
CA ALA A 155 14.65 -3.03 -13.04
C ALA A 155 15.75 -4.10 -12.92
N SER A 156 17.02 -3.67 -12.94
CA SER A 156 18.16 -4.55 -12.64
C SER A 156 18.17 -5.00 -11.18
N ASP A 157 18.86 -6.11 -10.88
CA ASP A 157 18.98 -6.61 -9.51
C ASP A 157 19.64 -5.58 -8.57
N GLU A 158 20.59 -4.79 -9.09
CA GLU A 158 21.22 -3.69 -8.34
C GLU A 158 20.20 -2.60 -7.98
N GLN A 159 19.36 -2.19 -8.92
CA GLN A 159 18.30 -1.20 -8.68
C GLN A 159 17.26 -1.74 -7.71
N LYS A 160 16.83 -2.99 -7.86
CA LYS A 160 15.90 -3.65 -6.93
C LYS A 160 16.47 -3.66 -5.51
N ALA A 161 17.73 -4.11 -5.35
CA ALA A 161 18.38 -4.15 -4.04
C ALA A 161 18.55 -2.77 -3.39
N LYS A 162 18.71 -1.72 -4.21
CA LYS A 162 18.87 -0.35 -3.74
C LYS A 162 17.55 0.32 -3.33
N TYR A 163 16.51 0.16 -4.14
CA TYR A 163 15.29 0.97 -3.99
C TYR A 163 14.15 0.25 -3.25
N LEU A 164 13.94 -1.06 -3.47
CA LEU A 164 12.80 -1.75 -2.88
C LEU A 164 12.81 -1.79 -1.34
N PRO A 165 13.96 -2.02 -0.66
CA PRO A 165 14.00 -1.92 0.80
C PRO A 165 13.66 -0.52 1.34
N ARG A 166 13.98 0.53 0.59
CA ARG A 166 13.67 1.92 0.97
C ARG A 166 12.17 2.18 0.93
N VAL A 167 11.49 1.70 -0.12
CA VAL A 167 10.02 1.79 -0.22
C VAL A 167 9.36 1.00 0.91
N CYS A 168 9.84 -0.22 1.20
CA CYS A 168 9.34 -1.01 2.33
C CYS A 168 9.57 -0.33 3.69
N ALA A 169 10.59 0.53 3.80
CA ALA A 169 10.85 1.35 4.98
C ALA A 169 10.02 2.65 5.05
N GLY A 170 9.16 2.92 4.06
CA GLY A 170 8.26 4.06 4.05
C GLY A 170 8.72 5.27 3.22
N GLU A 171 9.79 5.13 2.42
CA GLU A 171 10.12 6.17 1.46
C GLU A 171 9.06 6.21 0.35
N THR A 172 8.66 7.43 -0.01
CA THR A 172 7.62 7.66 -1.01
C THR A 172 8.16 7.47 -2.43
N CYS A 173 7.28 6.99 -3.32
CA CYS A 173 7.51 6.94 -4.75
C CYS A 173 6.73 8.06 -5.45
N ALA A 174 7.16 8.40 -6.66
CA ALA A 174 6.42 9.26 -7.56
C ALA A 174 6.38 8.64 -8.96
N MET A 175 5.32 8.94 -9.70
CA MET A 175 5.18 8.54 -11.09
C MET A 175 5.03 9.80 -11.94
N ASP A 176 6.08 10.10 -12.73
CA ASP A 176 6.09 11.21 -13.67
C ASP A 176 5.96 10.63 -15.08
N LEU A 177 4.74 10.61 -15.61
CA LEU A 177 4.43 9.90 -16.85
C LEU A 177 4.05 10.83 -17.99
N THR A 178 3.28 11.89 -17.71
CA THR A 178 2.78 12.82 -18.72
C THR A 178 3.83 13.83 -19.11
N GLU A 179 4.09 13.95 -20.40
CA GLU A 179 4.93 14.97 -21.02
C GLU A 179 4.06 16.10 -21.60
N PRO A 180 4.64 17.28 -21.98
CA PRO A 180 3.86 18.38 -22.57
C PRO A 180 3.05 17.97 -23.81
N ASP A 181 3.60 17.06 -24.64
CA ASP A 181 2.99 16.64 -25.90
C ASP A 181 2.41 15.20 -25.86
N ALA A 182 2.52 14.51 -24.73
CA ALA A 182 2.04 13.13 -24.59
C ALA A 182 1.52 12.85 -23.17
N GLY A 183 0.25 12.51 -23.05
CA GLY A 183 -0.41 12.14 -21.81
C GLY A 183 -1.34 10.95 -22.02
N SER A 184 -2.54 11.20 -22.57
CA SER A 184 -3.47 10.12 -22.92
C SER A 184 -2.90 9.18 -23.99
N ASP A 185 -2.11 9.67 -24.91
CA ASP A 185 -1.33 8.86 -25.86
C ASP A 185 0.07 8.56 -25.30
N LEU A 186 0.15 7.52 -24.47
CA LEU A 186 1.42 7.08 -23.88
C LEU A 186 2.41 6.52 -24.92
N GLN A 187 1.98 6.16 -26.14
CA GLN A 187 2.88 5.70 -27.20
C GLN A 187 3.67 6.86 -27.80
N ALA A 188 3.22 8.09 -27.60
CA ALA A 188 3.92 9.28 -28.06
C ALA A 188 4.96 9.84 -27.06
N VAL A 189 5.08 9.25 -25.87
CA VAL A 189 6.10 9.61 -24.86
C VAL A 189 7.50 9.39 -25.41
N GLN A 190 8.39 10.35 -25.19
CA GLN A 190 9.74 10.37 -25.78
C GLN A 190 10.87 10.11 -24.77
N LEU A 191 10.56 9.98 -23.48
CA LEU A 191 11.52 9.66 -22.42
C LEU A 191 12.12 8.25 -22.54
#